data_979af40349634ff1ec89b7fdfffa8800
#
_entry.id   979af40349634ff1ec89b7fdfffa8800
#
_cell.length_a   1.000
_cell.length_b   1.000
_cell.length_c   1.000
_cell.angle_alpha   90.00
_cell.angle_beta   90.00
_cell.angle_gamma   90.00
#
_symmetry.space_group_name_H-M   'P 1'
#
loop_
_entity.id
_entity.type
_entity.pdbx_description
1 polymer ?
#
loop_
_entity_poly.entity_id
_entity_poly.type
_entity_poly.pdbx_seq_one_letter_code
_entity_poly.pdbx_strand_id
1 'polypeptide(L)'
;LYALRSDLLLGNLKMIMEPWDCGPNGWRTGQFGIPFAEWNDRFRDVVRRFWKGDQYQTAELASRISGSSDIFNYHNRDIWSSLNFVTAHDGFCLNDLVSYNVKHNAANGEDNRDGTNANWSWNSGEEGETDNPSVVANRRCRARAIMATLLLSVGTPMLFAGDEFLHTQMGNNNPYCQDNVLTWLCWEAVDGDDAEFTEFVRRLIALRRKLKIYEKKRFFTGKYGPDGIKDMVWYNENGKEFADADWYDGNRKALSYCVYRNGRFVLGIYNAGAAETEWKLPLLGRGMKWNLLLDTSEKFVSRKKIASGGTITVPAWSVLLFEIKK
;
A
#
# COMPACT_ATOMS: atom_id res chain seq x y z
N LEU A 1 -6.66 22.27 19.68
CA LEU A 1 -7.60 21.36 18.99
C LEU A 1 -9.04 21.76 19.19
N TYR A 2 -9.46 22.06 20.43
CA TYR A 2 -10.86 22.45 20.71
C TYR A 2 -11.28 23.71 19.92
N ALA A 3 -10.43 24.73 19.89
CA ALA A 3 -10.68 25.95 19.11
C ALA A 3 -10.85 25.64 17.61
N LEU A 4 -10.00 24.79 17.03
CA LEU A 4 -10.11 24.39 15.63
C LEU A 4 -11.41 23.63 15.32
N ARG A 5 -11.88 22.81 16.27
CA ARG A 5 -13.14 22.05 16.10
C ARG A 5 -14.38 22.92 16.17
N SER A 6 -14.34 23.97 16.97
CA SER A 6 -15.49 24.86 17.23
C SER A 6 -15.51 26.07 16.31
N ASP A 7 -14.54 26.28 15.48
CA ASP A 7 -14.49 27.38 14.52
C ASP A 7 -15.48 27.14 13.37
N LEU A 8 -16.38 28.11 13.17
CA LEU A 8 -17.45 28.00 12.16
C LEU A 8 -16.93 27.97 10.71
N LEU A 9 -15.77 28.59 10.44
CA LEU A 9 -15.19 28.62 9.11
C LEU A 9 -14.44 27.30 8.82
N LEU A 10 -13.76 26.76 9.84
CA LEU A 10 -12.99 25.53 9.71
C LEU A 10 -13.84 24.26 9.77
N GLY A 11 -15.05 24.32 10.32
CA GLY A 11 -15.92 23.16 10.52
C GLY A 11 -16.31 22.40 9.26
N ASN A 12 -16.21 23.03 8.08
CA ASN A 12 -16.47 22.40 6.77
C ASN A 12 -15.21 21.96 6.03
N LEU A 13 -14.02 22.19 6.59
CA LEU A 13 -12.77 21.80 5.97
C LEU A 13 -12.37 20.38 6.35
N LYS A 14 -11.65 19.71 5.46
CA LYS A 14 -10.96 18.46 5.80
C LYS A 14 -9.73 18.80 6.63
N MET A 15 -9.77 18.43 7.92
CA MET A 15 -8.67 18.65 8.85
C MET A 15 -7.76 17.43 8.83
N ILE A 16 -6.49 17.62 8.45
CA ILE A 16 -5.47 16.57 8.39
C ILE A 16 -4.35 16.93 9.36
N MET A 17 -3.94 15.96 10.16
CA MET A 17 -2.88 16.10 11.15
C MET A 17 -1.68 15.24 10.75
N GLU A 18 -0.50 15.80 10.89
CA GLU A 18 0.75 15.06 11.02
C GLU A 18 0.97 14.82 12.53
N PRO A 19 0.68 13.60 13.03
CA PRO A 19 0.43 13.38 14.45
C PRO A 19 1.69 13.07 15.26
N TRP A 20 2.79 13.75 14.98
CA TRP A 20 4.06 13.61 15.71
C TRP A 20 4.84 14.91 15.77
N ASP A 21 5.75 14.98 16.73
CA ASP A 21 6.79 16.00 16.87
C ASP A 21 8.08 15.37 17.45
N CYS A 22 9.14 16.16 17.55
CA CYS A 22 10.44 15.73 18.08
C CYS A 22 10.51 15.68 19.62
N GLY A 23 9.43 16.01 20.31
CA GLY A 23 9.41 16.07 21.77
C GLY A 23 9.22 14.70 22.44
N PRO A 24 9.46 14.61 23.75
CA PRO A 24 9.12 13.42 24.52
C PRO A 24 7.63 13.09 24.39
N ASN A 25 7.28 11.84 24.04
CA ASN A 25 5.91 11.41 23.73
C ASN A 25 5.28 12.14 22.54
N GLY A 26 6.10 12.61 21.59
CA GLY A 26 5.66 13.35 20.41
C GLY A 26 4.80 12.52 19.46
N TRP A 27 4.95 11.19 19.44
CA TRP A 27 4.15 10.33 18.59
C TRP A 27 2.71 10.16 19.11
N ARG A 28 1.72 10.59 18.32
CA ARG A 28 0.31 10.66 18.73
C ARG A 28 -0.67 10.11 17.71
N THR A 29 -0.22 9.31 16.76
CA THR A 29 -1.09 8.70 15.74
C THR A 29 -2.26 7.97 16.40
N GLY A 30 -3.47 8.30 15.97
CA GLY A 30 -4.71 7.76 16.52
C GLY A 30 -5.33 8.60 17.66
N GLN A 31 -4.70 9.66 18.16
CA GLN A 31 -5.12 10.34 19.38
C GLN A 31 -5.97 11.62 19.17
N PHE A 32 -6.13 12.10 17.92
CA PHE A 32 -6.77 13.40 17.68
C PHE A 32 -8.31 13.37 17.65
N GLY A 33 -8.90 12.25 17.29
CA GLY A 33 -10.35 12.10 17.20
C GLY A 33 -10.99 12.88 16.04
N ILE A 34 -12.35 12.92 15.99
CA ILE A 34 -13.11 13.63 14.97
C ILE A 34 -12.90 15.14 15.14
N PRO A 35 -12.83 15.97 14.06
CA PRO A 35 -13.00 15.61 12.64
C PRO A 35 -11.69 15.29 11.90
N PHE A 36 -10.61 15.07 12.62
CA PHE A 36 -9.28 14.97 12.04
C PHE A 36 -9.03 13.61 11.37
N ALA A 37 -8.51 13.65 10.14
CA ALA A 37 -7.75 12.56 9.56
C ALA A 37 -6.28 12.70 9.97
N GLU A 38 -5.60 11.59 10.12
CA GLU A 38 -4.22 11.56 10.59
C GLU A 38 -3.33 10.78 9.62
N TRP A 39 -2.14 11.29 9.37
CA TRP A 39 -1.10 10.54 8.68
C TRP A 39 -0.80 9.25 9.44
N ASN A 40 -0.80 8.13 8.72
CA ASN A 40 -0.60 6.81 9.31
C ASN A 40 0.83 6.32 9.03
N ASP A 41 1.76 6.67 9.89
CA ASP A 41 3.16 6.23 9.81
C ASP A 41 3.30 4.72 9.95
N ARG A 42 2.44 4.05 10.73
CA ARG A 42 2.44 2.59 10.83
C ARG A 42 2.07 1.93 9.50
N PHE A 43 1.16 2.53 8.73
CA PHE A 43 0.88 2.04 7.38
C PHE A 43 2.14 2.13 6.51
N ARG A 44 2.81 3.30 6.51
CA ARG A 44 4.06 3.52 5.77
C ARG A 44 5.09 2.46 6.10
N ASP A 45 5.41 2.32 7.37
CA ASP A 45 6.52 1.46 7.82
C ASP A 45 6.24 -0.02 7.55
N VAL A 46 5.02 -0.48 7.83
CA VAL A 46 4.63 -1.87 7.59
C VAL A 46 4.61 -2.22 6.10
N VAL A 47 4.07 -1.35 5.24
CA VAL A 47 4.07 -1.59 3.79
C VAL A 47 5.49 -1.64 3.25
N ARG A 48 6.37 -0.71 3.65
CA ARG A 48 7.77 -0.72 3.26
C ARG A 48 8.47 -2.01 3.71
N ARG A 49 8.32 -2.40 4.97
CA ARG A 49 8.95 -3.60 5.55
C ARG A 49 8.43 -4.89 4.94
N PHE A 50 7.13 -4.97 4.66
CA PHE A 50 6.54 -6.14 3.98
C PHE A 50 7.13 -6.33 2.59
N TRP A 51 7.16 -5.26 1.77
CA TRP A 51 7.70 -5.33 0.41
C TRP A 51 9.22 -5.41 0.36
N LYS A 52 9.92 -5.05 1.42
CA LYS A 52 11.34 -5.37 1.62
C LYS A 52 11.56 -6.85 1.93
N GLY A 53 10.58 -7.53 2.48
CA GLY A 53 10.64 -8.95 2.86
C GLY A 53 11.08 -9.19 4.29
N ASP A 54 10.89 -8.21 5.19
CA ASP A 54 11.16 -8.38 6.63
C ASP A 54 10.23 -9.45 7.23
N GLN A 55 10.71 -10.12 8.28
CA GLN A 55 9.91 -11.10 9.03
C GLN A 55 8.80 -10.44 9.83
N TYR A 56 7.77 -11.22 10.18
CA TYR A 56 6.62 -10.82 11.02
C TYR A 56 5.80 -9.64 10.49
N GLN A 57 5.79 -9.40 9.16
CA GLN A 57 5.04 -8.27 8.58
C GLN A 57 3.66 -8.66 8.04
N THR A 58 3.35 -9.94 7.89
CA THR A 58 2.09 -10.39 7.26
C THR A 58 0.85 -10.01 8.07
N ALA A 59 0.83 -10.26 9.38
CA ALA A 59 -0.27 -9.88 10.27
C ALA A 59 -0.41 -8.35 10.39
N GLU A 60 0.73 -7.65 10.48
CA GLU A 60 0.76 -6.19 10.51
C GLU A 60 0.21 -5.59 9.21
N LEU A 61 0.62 -6.13 8.04
CA LEU A 61 0.08 -5.69 6.76
C LEU A 61 -1.43 -5.90 6.68
N ALA A 62 -1.94 -7.05 7.11
CA ALA A 62 -3.37 -7.32 7.14
C ALA A 62 -4.13 -6.23 7.92
N SER A 63 -3.63 -5.84 9.09
CA SER A 63 -4.19 -4.75 9.90
C SER A 63 -4.17 -3.40 9.15
N ARG A 64 -3.07 -3.10 8.46
CA ARG A 64 -2.91 -1.82 7.72
C ARG A 64 -3.84 -1.73 6.51
N ILE A 65 -3.84 -2.75 5.64
CA ILE A 65 -4.65 -2.73 4.42
C ILE A 65 -6.17 -2.83 4.68
N SER A 66 -6.57 -3.36 5.84
CA SER A 66 -7.98 -3.38 6.27
C SER A 66 -8.46 -2.11 6.99
N GLY A 67 -7.60 -1.07 7.11
CA GLY A 67 -7.98 0.25 7.59
C GLY A 67 -7.44 0.63 8.97
N SER A 68 -6.47 -0.12 9.51
CA SER A 68 -5.84 0.17 10.82
C SER A 68 -6.87 0.35 11.94
N SER A 69 -7.81 -0.60 12.06
CA SER A 69 -8.89 -0.54 13.04
C SER A 69 -8.38 -0.54 14.49
N ASP A 70 -7.22 -1.09 14.74
CA ASP A 70 -6.50 -1.05 16.02
C ASP A 70 -6.08 0.37 16.43
N ILE A 71 -5.95 1.28 15.45
CA ILE A 71 -5.57 2.69 15.68
C ILE A 71 -6.77 3.62 15.61
N PHE A 72 -7.71 3.35 14.69
CA PHE A 72 -8.74 4.33 14.34
C PHE A 72 -10.19 3.91 14.67
N ASN A 73 -10.45 2.62 15.02
CA ASN A 73 -11.84 2.18 15.29
C ASN A 73 -12.29 2.46 16.71
N TYR A 74 -12.28 3.73 17.12
CA TYR A 74 -12.79 4.20 18.42
C TYR A 74 -13.32 5.65 18.31
N HIS A 75 -14.04 6.11 19.29
CA HIS A 75 -14.62 7.46 19.36
C HIS A 75 -15.40 7.87 18.10
N ASN A 76 -16.20 6.95 17.52
CA ASN A 76 -16.99 7.16 16.31
C ASN A 76 -16.19 7.56 15.06
N ARG A 77 -14.91 7.26 15.02
CA ARG A 77 -14.09 7.46 13.81
C ARG A 77 -14.43 6.43 12.75
N ASP A 78 -14.17 6.78 11.53
CA ASP A 78 -14.41 5.91 10.36
C ASP A 78 -13.10 5.58 9.61
N ILE A 79 -13.20 4.80 8.56
CA ILE A 79 -12.06 4.37 7.74
C ILE A 79 -11.31 5.54 7.07
N TRP A 80 -11.93 6.72 6.93
CA TRP A 80 -11.31 7.90 6.32
C TRP A 80 -10.40 8.66 7.28
N SER A 81 -10.42 8.30 8.56
CA SER A 81 -9.54 8.87 9.58
C SER A 81 -8.06 8.49 9.36
N SER A 82 -7.80 7.36 8.71
CA SER A 82 -6.45 6.96 8.32
C SER A 82 -6.08 7.57 6.98
N LEU A 83 -5.09 8.48 6.97
CA LEU A 83 -4.43 8.95 5.76
C LEU A 83 -3.22 8.02 5.49
N ASN A 84 -3.42 7.09 4.59
CA ASN A 84 -2.40 6.08 4.25
C ASN A 84 -1.38 6.68 3.30
N PHE A 85 -0.11 6.51 3.58
CA PHE A 85 0.98 6.90 2.69
C PHE A 85 2.13 5.89 2.75
N VAL A 86 2.98 5.89 1.74
CA VAL A 86 4.20 5.08 1.71
C VAL A 86 5.41 5.99 1.66
N THR A 87 5.28 7.14 1.04
CA THR A 87 6.29 8.14 0.77
C THR A 87 5.72 9.52 1.06
N ALA A 88 6.56 10.46 1.45
CA ALA A 88 6.21 11.85 1.76
C ALA A 88 7.42 12.77 1.49
N HIS A 89 7.30 14.04 1.89
CA HIS A 89 8.35 15.05 1.73
C HIS A 89 9.65 14.73 2.50
N ASP A 90 9.56 13.95 3.57
CA ASP A 90 10.70 13.40 4.31
C ASP A 90 10.76 11.87 4.14
N GLY A 91 11.95 11.35 3.90
CA GLY A 91 12.17 9.98 3.51
C GLY A 91 12.36 9.81 2.00
N PHE A 92 12.59 8.58 1.56
CA PHE A 92 12.70 8.25 0.14
C PHE A 92 11.37 8.42 -0.59
N CYS A 93 11.41 8.94 -1.84
CA CYS A 93 10.35 8.79 -2.82
C CYS A 93 10.23 7.32 -3.27
N LEU A 94 9.19 6.98 -4.03
CA LEU A 94 8.91 5.58 -4.39
C LEU A 94 10.03 4.93 -5.20
N ASN A 95 10.62 5.65 -6.14
CA ASN A 95 11.73 5.14 -6.94
C ASN A 95 12.96 4.88 -6.08
N ASP A 96 13.30 5.82 -5.20
CA ASP A 96 14.46 5.69 -4.31
C ASP A 96 14.24 4.58 -3.27
N LEU A 97 13.01 4.36 -2.81
CA LEU A 97 12.65 3.29 -1.88
C LEU A 97 12.99 1.90 -2.42
N VAL A 98 12.96 1.70 -3.72
CA VAL A 98 13.31 0.43 -4.39
C VAL A 98 14.71 0.41 -5.00
N SER A 99 15.44 1.53 -4.92
CA SER A 99 16.73 1.73 -5.57
C SER A 99 17.90 2.00 -4.61
N TYR A 100 17.63 2.37 -3.36
CA TYR A 100 18.67 2.71 -2.39
C TYR A 100 18.48 1.97 -1.06
N ASN A 101 19.58 1.46 -0.50
CA ASN A 101 19.60 0.91 0.86
C ASN A 101 19.91 1.97 1.89
N VAL A 102 20.74 2.93 1.55
CA VAL A 102 21.21 4.01 2.46
C VAL A 102 20.90 5.38 1.87
N LYS A 103 20.81 6.38 2.74
CA LYS A 103 20.58 7.76 2.32
C LYS A 103 21.83 8.37 1.70
N HIS A 104 21.65 9.27 0.74
CA HIS A 104 22.70 10.00 0.03
C HIS A 104 22.45 11.51 0.12
N ASN A 105 22.53 12.07 1.35
CA ASN A 105 22.19 13.45 1.65
C ASN A 105 23.43 14.41 1.63
N ALA A 106 24.55 13.99 1.07
CA ALA A 106 25.77 14.82 1.04
C ALA A 106 25.56 16.21 0.42
N ALA A 107 24.66 16.32 -0.56
CA ALA A 107 24.29 17.59 -1.20
C ALA A 107 23.68 18.61 -0.22
N ASN A 108 23.16 18.19 0.92
CA ASN A 108 22.58 19.07 1.93
C ASN A 108 23.64 19.79 2.78
N GLY A 109 24.93 19.41 2.67
CA GLY A 109 26.01 20.07 3.40
C GLY A 109 26.12 19.70 4.89
N GLU A 110 25.44 18.63 5.33
CA GLU A 110 25.41 18.17 6.73
C GLU A 110 26.14 16.82 6.95
N ASP A 111 27.13 16.52 6.12
CA ASP A 111 27.93 15.29 6.18
C ASP A 111 27.08 14.00 6.19
N ASN A 112 25.94 14.01 5.49
CA ASN A 112 24.98 12.91 5.43
C ASN A 112 24.43 12.49 6.81
N ARG A 113 24.41 13.39 7.80
CA ARG A 113 23.89 13.13 9.17
C ARG A 113 22.39 13.36 9.27
N ASP A 114 21.85 14.28 8.48
CA ASP A 114 20.43 14.65 8.40
C ASP A 114 19.57 13.54 7.80
N GLY A 115 18.24 13.64 7.98
CA GLY A 115 17.29 12.66 7.54
C GLY A 115 17.35 11.33 8.31
N THR A 116 16.39 10.46 8.04
CA THR A 116 16.26 9.18 8.75
C THR A 116 17.24 8.11 8.24
N ASN A 117 17.69 7.23 9.14
CA ASN A 117 18.36 5.98 8.76
C ASN A 117 17.38 4.80 8.63
N ALA A 118 16.14 4.97 9.09
CA ALA A 118 15.09 3.93 9.07
C ALA A 118 14.22 4.03 7.80
N ASN A 119 14.84 3.86 6.64
CA ASN A 119 14.13 3.97 5.36
C ASN A 119 13.25 2.76 5.03
N TRP A 120 13.56 1.58 5.58
CA TRP A 120 12.91 0.32 5.25
C TRP A 120 12.89 0.03 3.75
N SER A 121 13.94 0.47 3.05
CA SER A 121 14.15 0.37 1.62
C SER A 121 14.98 -0.87 1.25
N TRP A 122 15.00 -1.20 -0.03
CA TRP A 122 15.91 -2.19 -0.58
C TRP A 122 16.24 -1.83 -2.03
N ASN A 123 17.53 -1.75 -2.35
CA ASN A 123 18.07 -1.35 -3.65
C ASN A 123 17.82 -2.36 -4.79
N SER A 124 17.18 -3.50 -4.49
CA SER A 124 16.88 -4.58 -5.45
C SER A 124 18.13 -5.28 -6.05
N GLY A 125 19.27 -5.11 -5.38
CA GLY A 125 20.53 -5.78 -5.74
C GLY A 125 21.68 -4.83 -6.09
N GLU A 126 21.38 -3.61 -6.54
CA GLU A 126 22.37 -2.59 -6.88
C GLU A 126 21.97 -1.24 -6.32
N GLU A 127 22.94 -0.49 -5.76
CA GLU A 127 22.68 0.82 -5.13
C GLU A 127 22.61 1.91 -6.19
N GLY A 128 21.50 2.67 -6.21
CA GLY A 128 21.32 3.81 -7.09
C GLY A 128 20.96 3.43 -8.52
N GLU A 129 21.30 4.31 -9.46
CA GLU A 129 21.03 4.12 -10.89
C GLU A 129 21.74 2.89 -11.45
N THR A 130 21.09 2.16 -12.36
CA THR A 130 21.64 0.96 -12.99
C THR A 130 21.00 0.65 -14.33
N ASP A 131 21.78 0.12 -15.26
CA ASP A 131 21.34 -0.39 -16.55
C ASP A 131 21.08 -1.91 -16.54
N ASN A 132 21.22 -2.58 -15.38
CA ASN A 132 20.97 -4.01 -15.24
C ASN A 132 19.47 -4.31 -15.42
N PRO A 133 19.07 -4.99 -16.54
CA PRO A 133 17.64 -5.14 -16.84
C PRO A 133 16.86 -5.94 -15.78
N SER A 134 17.53 -6.87 -15.10
CA SER A 134 16.90 -7.69 -14.07
C SER A 134 16.63 -6.88 -12.80
N VAL A 135 17.55 -5.98 -12.41
CA VAL A 135 17.39 -5.08 -11.28
C VAL A 135 16.30 -4.05 -11.58
N VAL A 136 16.32 -3.44 -12.77
CA VAL A 136 15.29 -2.49 -13.22
C VAL A 136 13.91 -3.13 -13.22
N ALA A 137 13.77 -4.35 -13.77
CA ALA A 137 12.50 -5.08 -13.77
C ALA A 137 11.98 -5.37 -12.35
N ASN A 138 12.86 -5.78 -11.43
CA ASN A 138 12.52 -6.00 -10.02
C ASN A 138 12.06 -4.71 -9.32
N ARG A 139 12.76 -3.59 -9.54
CA ARG A 139 12.38 -2.27 -9.00
C ARG A 139 10.99 -1.86 -9.47
N ARG A 140 10.73 -1.94 -10.78
CA ARG A 140 9.42 -1.59 -11.36
C ARG A 140 8.31 -2.50 -10.85
N CYS A 141 8.55 -3.80 -10.72
CA CYS A 141 7.58 -4.75 -10.16
C CYS A 141 7.23 -4.40 -8.71
N ARG A 142 8.24 -4.13 -7.87
CA ARG A 142 8.04 -3.75 -6.47
C ARG A 142 7.39 -2.38 -6.32
N ALA A 143 7.78 -1.39 -7.13
CA ALA A 143 7.13 -0.08 -7.12
C ALA A 143 5.64 -0.19 -7.47
N ARG A 144 5.28 -1.00 -8.50
CA ARG A 144 3.87 -1.28 -8.84
C ARG A 144 3.13 -1.97 -7.70
N ALA A 145 3.74 -2.93 -7.03
CA ALA A 145 3.14 -3.64 -5.91
C ALA A 145 2.90 -2.74 -4.68
N ILE A 146 3.86 -1.86 -4.36
CA ILE A 146 3.75 -0.86 -3.29
C ILE A 146 2.62 0.15 -3.61
N MET A 147 2.61 0.69 -4.82
CA MET A 147 1.58 1.63 -5.27
C MET A 147 0.18 0.99 -5.27
N ALA A 148 0.07 -0.27 -5.72
CA ALA A 148 -1.18 -1.03 -5.66
C ALA A 148 -1.62 -1.26 -4.22
N THR A 149 -0.70 -1.56 -3.31
CA THR A 149 -1.00 -1.71 -1.88
C THR A 149 -1.56 -0.42 -1.30
N LEU A 150 -0.96 0.72 -1.58
CA LEU A 150 -1.46 2.03 -1.13
C LEU A 150 -2.87 2.31 -1.66
N LEU A 151 -3.05 2.22 -2.97
CA LEU A 151 -4.30 2.62 -3.63
C LEU A 151 -5.46 1.62 -3.42
N LEU A 152 -5.18 0.35 -3.12
CA LEU A 152 -6.19 -0.68 -2.88
C LEU A 152 -6.46 -0.95 -1.40
N SER A 153 -5.81 -0.23 -0.48
CA SER A 153 -6.05 -0.33 0.95
C SER A 153 -7.26 0.48 1.40
N VAL A 154 -7.86 0.06 2.51
CA VAL A 154 -8.92 0.81 3.20
C VAL A 154 -8.32 2.04 3.87
N GLY A 155 -8.97 3.19 3.73
CA GLY A 155 -8.50 4.49 4.21
C GLY A 155 -8.37 5.51 3.08
N THR A 156 -7.87 6.69 3.38
CA THR A 156 -7.59 7.75 2.39
C THR A 156 -6.16 7.61 1.90
N PRO A 157 -5.90 7.31 0.62
CA PRO A 157 -4.54 7.26 0.11
C PRO A 157 -3.99 8.67 -0.11
N MET A 158 -2.73 8.88 0.28
CA MET A 158 -1.94 10.07 -0.02
C MET A 158 -0.77 9.67 -0.91
N LEU A 159 -0.66 10.30 -2.07
CA LEU A 159 0.45 10.14 -3.00
C LEU A 159 1.46 11.29 -2.79
N PHE A 160 2.73 10.96 -2.78
CA PHE A 160 3.80 11.95 -2.91
C PHE A 160 3.93 12.35 -4.38
N ALA A 161 3.97 13.65 -4.65
CA ALA A 161 4.03 14.16 -6.02
C ALA A 161 5.32 13.69 -6.72
N GLY A 162 5.17 13.10 -7.90
CA GLY A 162 6.26 12.50 -8.66
C GLY A 162 6.36 10.98 -8.54
N ASP A 163 5.79 10.36 -7.50
CA ASP A 163 5.78 8.90 -7.37
C ASP A 163 5.02 8.23 -8.53
N GLU A 164 4.01 8.90 -9.09
CA GLU A 164 3.20 8.39 -10.19
C GLU A 164 3.96 8.26 -11.52
N PHE A 165 5.15 8.86 -11.63
CA PHE A 165 6.07 8.71 -12.75
C PHE A 165 7.51 8.42 -12.31
N LEU A 166 7.67 7.77 -11.15
CA LEU A 166 8.94 7.28 -10.62
C LEU A 166 10.03 8.36 -10.48
N HIS A 167 9.65 9.58 -10.08
CA HIS A 167 10.60 10.63 -9.73
C HIS A 167 11.66 10.12 -8.76
N THR A 168 12.93 10.53 -8.96
CA THR A 168 14.04 10.22 -8.06
C THR A 168 14.61 11.48 -7.45
N GLN A 169 15.01 11.39 -6.19
CA GLN A 169 15.80 12.39 -5.47
C GLN A 169 17.25 11.89 -5.31
N MET A 170 17.67 10.91 -6.16
CA MET A 170 19.02 10.33 -6.20
C MET A 170 19.47 9.81 -4.83
N GLY A 171 18.53 9.25 -4.05
CA GLY A 171 18.79 8.72 -2.70
C GLY A 171 18.88 9.80 -1.61
N ASN A 172 18.60 11.07 -1.91
CA ASN A 172 18.45 12.09 -0.88
C ASN A 172 17.06 11.94 -0.23
N ASN A 173 17.04 11.54 1.04
CA ASN A 173 15.81 11.31 1.79
C ASN A 173 15.39 12.48 2.68
N ASN A 174 16.04 13.64 2.53
CA ASN A 174 15.75 14.86 3.29
C ASN A 174 16.06 16.14 2.51
N PRO A 175 15.51 16.34 1.30
CA PRO A 175 15.95 17.39 0.38
C PRO A 175 15.38 18.79 0.73
N TYR A 176 15.15 19.09 2.00
CA TYR A 176 14.50 20.32 2.50
C TYR A 176 15.17 21.62 2.04
N CYS A 177 16.50 21.60 1.81
CA CYS A 177 17.28 22.76 1.40
C CYS A 177 17.63 22.75 -0.09
N GLN A 178 17.06 21.84 -0.89
CA GLN A 178 17.35 21.69 -2.31
C GLN A 178 16.28 22.40 -3.15
N ASP A 179 16.68 23.40 -3.93
CA ASP A 179 15.86 24.03 -4.96
C ASP A 179 16.54 23.85 -6.33
N ASN A 180 16.57 22.61 -6.79
CA ASN A 180 17.29 22.20 -7.99
C ASN A 180 16.72 20.88 -8.54
N VAL A 181 17.41 20.26 -9.50
CA VAL A 181 17.00 19.01 -10.19
C VAL A 181 16.75 17.82 -9.25
N LEU A 182 17.24 17.85 -8.01
CA LEU A 182 16.92 16.80 -7.01
C LEU A 182 15.44 16.80 -6.61
N THR A 183 14.82 17.98 -6.58
CA THR A 183 13.43 18.14 -6.12
C THR A 183 12.48 18.57 -7.22
N TRP A 184 12.99 19.14 -8.30
CA TRP A 184 12.16 19.55 -9.42
C TRP A 184 11.58 18.32 -10.14
N LEU A 185 10.29 18.37 -10.40
CA LEU A 185 9.61 17.30 -11.10
C LEU A 185 9.87 17.38 -12.61
N CYS A 186 10.38 16.31 -13.18
CA CYS A 186 10.55 16.17 -14.62
C CYS A 186 9.21 15.81 -15.26
N TRP A 187 8.46 16.80 -15.70
CA TRP A 187 7.13 16.60 -16.28
C TRP A 187 7.16 15.86 -17.62
N GLU A 188 8.28 15.90 -18.32
CA GLU A 188 8.50 15.16 -19.56
C GLU A 188 8.45 13.63 -19.33
N ALA A 189 8.80 13.16 -18.14
CA ALA A 189 8.74 11.74 -17.77
C ALA A 189 7.29 11.19 -17.76
N VAL A 190 6.29 12.04 -17.56
CA VAL A 190 4.87 11.66 -17.55
C VAL A 190 4.42 11.01 -18.85
N ASP A 191 4.90 11.53 -19.98
CA ASP A 191 4.58 11.05 -21.33
C ASP A 191 5.81 10.41 -22.02
N GLY A 192 6.96 10.33 -21.31
CA GLY A 192 8.24 9.77 -21.75
C GLY A 192 8.49 8.36 -21.22
N ASP A 193 9.68 8.17 -20.65
CA ASP A 193 10.21 6.86 -20.23
C ASP A 193 9.37 6.17 -19.14
N ASP A 194 8.65 6.94 -18.32
CA ASP A 194 7.79 6.42 -17.25
C ASP A 194 6.30 6.56 -17.54
N ALA A 195 5.91 6.85 -18.79
CA ALA A 195 4.51 6.94 -19.22
C ALA A 195 3.70 5.67 -18.88
N GLU A 196 4.33 4.49 -18.98
CA GLU A 196 3.72 3.21 -18.63
C GLU A 196 3.35 3.14 -17.15
N PHE A 197 4.22 3.64 -16.25
CA PHE A 197 3.95 3.66 -14.81
C PHE A 197 2.87 4.69 -14.46
N THR A 198 2.88 5.85 -15.10
CA THR A 198 1.83 6.86 -14.98
C THR A 198 0.46 6.29 -15.36
N GLU A 199 0.37 5.58 -16.48
CA GLU A 199 -0.88 4.93 -16.92
C GLU A 199 -1.30 3.81 -15.98
N PHE A 200 -0.35 3.06 -15.42
CA PHE A 200 -0.63 2.07 -14.38
C PHE A 200 -1.29 2.71 -13.15
N VAL A 201 -0.78 3.84 -12.66
CA VAL A 201 -1.37 4.59 -11.53
C VAL A 201 -2.76 5.12 -11.87
N ARG A 202 -2.98 5.67 -13.07
CA ARG A 202 -4.31 6.09 -13.55
C ARG A 202 -5.31 4.93 -13.51
N ARG A 203 -4.92 3.76 -14.00
CA ARG A 203 -5.74 2.53 -13.97
C ARG A 203 -6.05 2.08 -12.56
N LEU A 204 -5.10 2.14 -11.62
CA LEU A 204 -5.33 1.82 -10.21
C LEU A 204 -6.37 2.76 -9.57
N ILE A 205 -6.27 4.06 -9.80
CA ILE A 205 -7.23 5.05 -9.28
C ILE A 205 -8.62 4.78 -9.84
N ALA A 206 -8.73 4.53 -11.15
CA ALA A 206 -10.00 4.18 -11.79
C ALA A 206 -10.58 2.87 -11.23
N LEU A 207 -9.73 1.86 -11.02
CA LEU A 207 -10.12 0.57 -10.43
C LEU A 207 -10.64 0.76 -9.00
N ARG A 208 -9.93 1.50 -8.13
CA ARG A 208 -10.36 1.83 -6.77
C ARG A 208 -11.78 2.44 -6.77
N ARG A 209 -12.03 3.43 -7.64
CA ARG A 209 -13.34 4.08 -7.78
C ARG A 209 -14.42 3.11 -8.26
N LYS A 210 -14.10 2.22 -9.20
CA LYS A 210 -15.04 1.23 -9.77
C LYS A 210 -15.43 0.15 -8.77
N LEU A 211 -14.53 -0.26 -7.88
CA LEU A 211 -14.76 -1.36 -6.94
C LEU A 211 -15.81 -1.03 -5.89
N LYS A 212 -15.92 0.24 -5.47
CA LYS A 212 -16.90 0.72 -4.48
C LYS A 212 -16.88 -0.01 -3.12
N ILE A 213 -15.84 -0.82 -2.85
CA ILE A 213 -15.71 -1.56 -1.58
C ILE A 213 -15.41 -0.64 -0.41
N TYR A 214 -14.98 0.59 -0.69
CA TYR A 214 -14.62 1.61 0.29
C TYR A 214 -15.73 2.64 0.56
N GLU A 215 -16.91 2.53 -0.07
CA GLU A 215 -17.98 3.53 0.06
C GLU A 215 -18.64 3.55 1.46
N LYS A 216 -18.66 2.41 2.15
CA LYS A 216 -19.17 2.34 3.53
C LYS A 216 -18.09 2.83 4.50
N LYS A 217 -18.38 3.87 5.27
CA LYS A 217 -17.50 4.47 6.28
C LYS A 217 -17.28 3.58 7.53
N ARG A 218 -17.35 2.26 7.39
CA ARG A 218 -17.23 1.33 8.52
C ARG A 218 -16.10 0.35 8.27
N PHE A 219 -15.36 0.06 9.32
CA PHE A 219 -14.35 -0.99 9.32
C PHE A 219 -14.96 -2.35 9.00
N PHE A 220 -14.16 -3.21 8.41
CA PHE A 220 -14.49 -4.61 8.27
C PHE A 220 -14.43 -5.29 9.64
N THR A 221 -15.31 -6.26 9.86
CA THR A 221 -15.47 -6.92 11.16
C THR A 221 -15.07 -8.39 11.14
N GLY A 222 -14.92 -9.00 9.96
CA GLY A 222 -14.75 -10.45 9.80
C GLY A 222 -15.99 -11.25 10.18
N LYS A 223 -17.14 -10.60 10.44
CA LYS A 223 -18.37 -11.23 10.89
C LYS A 223 -19.33 -11.49 9.74
N TYR A 224 -20.23 -12.46 9.95
CA TYR A 224 -21.30 -12.74 9.01
C TYR A 224 -22.29 -11.58 8.95
N GLY A 225 -22.63 -11.18 7.73
CA GLY A 225 -23.73 -10.27 7.44
C GLY A 225 -25.10 -10.98 7.44
N PRO A 226 -26.18 -10.21 7.18
CA PRO A 226 -27.54 -10.76 7.11
C PRO A 226 -27.72 -11.83 5.99
N ASP A 227 -26.88 -11.80 4.99
CA ASP A 227 -26.85 -12.74 3.86
C ASP A 227 -25.99 -13.99 4.12
N GLY A 228 -25.52 -14.17 5.36
CA GLY A 228 -24.72 -15.34 5.76
C GLY A 228 -23.30 -15.33 5.19
N ILE A 229 -22.80 -14.17 4.73
CA ILE A 229 -21.45 -14.01 4.18
C ILE A 229 -20.61 -13.11 5.09
N LYS A 230 -19.37 -13.50 5.39
CA LYS A 230 -18.44 -12.64 6.11
C LYS A 230 -18.07 -11.43 5.27
N ASP A 231 -18.00 -10.24 5.89
CA ASP A 231 -17.64 -9.00 5.17
C ASP A 231 -16.17 -8.97 4.73
N MET A 232 -15.29 -9.69 5.44
CA MET A 232 -13.88 -9.89 5.09
C MET A 232 -13.36 -11.22 5.62
N VAL A 233 -12.54 -11.91 4.83
CA VAL A 233 -11.90 -13.18 5.20
C VAL A 233 -10.46 -13.17 4.69
N TRP A 234 -9.53 -13.71 5.46
CA TRP A 234 -8.13 -13.91 5.09
C TRP A 234 -7.90 -15.35 4.68
N TYR A 235 -7.15 -15.57 3.58
CA TYR A 235 -6.87 -16.90 3.07
C TYR A 235 -5.37 -17.12 2.87
N ASN A 236 -4.93 -18.35 3.17
CA ASN A 236 -3.60 -18.82 2.86
C ASN A 236 -3.50 -19.39 1.44
N GLU A 237 -2.31 -19.81 1.03
CA GLU A 237 -2.00 -20.38 -0.30
C GLU A 237 -2.81 -21.65 -0.64
N ASN A 238 -3.33 -22.34 0.37
CA ASN A 238 -4.17 -23.53 0.21
C ASN A 238 -5.67 -23.20 0.02
N GLY A 239 -6.03 -21.91 -0.03
CA GLY A 239 -7.42 -21.43 -0.13
C GLY A 239 -8.23 -21.67 1.14
N LYS A 240 -7.56 -21.85 2.29
CA LYS A 240 -8.18 -22.00 3.62
C LYS A 240 -8.12 -20.68 4.38
N GLU A 241 -9.13 -20.43 5.22
CA GLU A 241 -9.07 -19.28 6.14
C GLU A 241 -7.82 -19.35 7.00
N PHE A 242 -7.20 -18.20 7.28
CA PHE A 242 -6.04 -18.13 8.18
C PHE A 242 -6.38 -18.67 9.55
N ALA A 243 -5.54 -19.58 10.03
CA ALA A 243 -5.51 -20.04 11.41
C ALA A 243 -4.42 -19.30 12.21
N ASP A 244 -4.38 -19.51 13.52
CA ASP A 244 -3.37 -18.89 14.38
C ASP A 244 -1.93 -19.16 13.90
N ALA A 245 -1.66 -20.39 13.45
CA ALA A 245 -0.34 -20.74 12.89
C ALA A 245 0.06 -19.87 11.67
N ASP A 246 -0.91 -19.51 10.83
CA ASP A 246 -0.66 -18.63 9.66
C ASP A 246 -0.32 -17.20 10.12
N TRP A 247 -0.98 -16.69 11.18
CA TRP A 247 -0.75 -15.35 11.71
C TRP A 247 0.59 -15.21 12.44
N TYR A 248 1.03 -16.27 13.13
CA TYR A 248 2.28 -16.29 13.89
C TYR A 248 3.50 -16.75 13.09
N ASP A 249 3.34 -17.14 11.82
CA ASP A 249 4.46 -17.49 10.95
C ASP A 249 5.24 -16.25 10.54
N GLY A 250 6.35 -15.99 11.22
CA GLY A 250 7.22 -14.85 10.96
C GLY A 250 7.90 -14.88 9.58
N ASN A 251 7.99 -16.04 8.93
CA ASN A 251 8.60 -16.18 7.60
C ASN A 251 7.60 -16.01 6.47
N ARG A 252 6.31 -15.95 6.77
CA ARG A 252 5.27 -15.75 5.76
C ARG A 252 5.39 -14.38 5.10
N LYS A 253 5.48 -14.37 3.77
CA LYS A 253 5.61 -13.17 2.93
C LYS A 253 4.46 -13.03 1.93
N ALA A 254 3.40 -13.80 2.13
CA ALA A 254 2.24 -13.79 1.26
C ALA A 254 0.95 -13.96 2.05
N LEU A 255 -0.10 -13.27 1.61
CA LEU A 255 -1.45 -13.39 2.16
C LEU A 255 -2.47 -13.05 1.09
N SER A 256 -3.72 -13.48 1.30
CA SER A 256 -4.83 -12.95 0.53
C SER A 256 -6.00 -12.58 1.42
N TYR A 257 -6.80 -11.64 0.95
CA TYR A 257 -8.09 -11.30 1.55
C TYR A 257 -9.21 -11.43 0.53
N CYS A 258 -10.39 -11.80 0.99
CA CYS A 258 -11.62 -11.70 0.21
C CYS A 258 -12.60 -10.79 0.95
N VAL A 259 -13.01 -9.71 0.29
CA VAL A 259 -14.03 -8.77 0.77
C VAL A 259 -15.34 -9.02 0.05
N TYR A 260 -16.44 -9.04 0.79
CA TYR A 260 -17.78 -9.05 0.23
C TYR A 260 -18.51 -7.75 0.54
N ARG A 261 -18.88 -7.01 -0.48
CA ARG A 261 -19.73 -5.79 -0.38
C ARG A 261 -20.56 -5.60 -1.64
N ASN A 262 -21.80 -5.16 -1.47
CA ASN A 262 -22.70 -4.77 -2.56
C ASN A 262 -22.85 -5.85 -3.65
N GLY A 263 -23.00 -7.14 -3.26
CA GLY A 263 -23.12 -8.26 -4.19
C GLY A 263 -21.83 -8.61 -4.95
N ARG A 264 -20.69 -8.11 -4.50
CA ARG A 264 -19.38 -8.31 -5.15
C ARG A 264 -18.41 -8.94 -4.18
N PHE A 265 -17.70 -9.95 -4.63
CA PHE A 265 -16.49 -10.47 -3.98
C PHE A 265 -15.27 -9.88 -4.66
N VAL A 266 -14.34 -9.37 -3.86
CA VAL A 266 -13.03 -8.86 -4.32
C VAL A 266 -11.96 -9.61 -3.56
N LEU A 267 -11.09 -10.31 -4.27
CA LEU A 267 -9.96 -11.07 -3.73
C LEU A 267 -8.67 -10.34 -4.09
N GLY A 268 -7.89 -9.93 -3.09
CA GLY A 268 -6.54 -9.42 -3.25
C GLY A 268 -5.53 -10.47 -2.78
N ILE A 269 -4.50 -10.76 -3.58
CA ILE A 269 -3.40 -11.65 -3.23
C ILE A 269 -2.11 -10.85 -3.30
N TYR A 270 -1.32 -10.91 -2.23
CA TYR A 270 -0.05 -10.19 -2.06
C TYR A 270 1.06 -11.21 -1.87
N ASN A 271 2.10 -11.15 -2.69
CA ASN A 271 3.29 -11.97 -2.56
C ASN A 271 4.55 -11.09 -2.57
N ALA A 272 5.13 -10.86 -1.41
CA ALA A 272 6.41 -10.16 -1.24
C ALA A 272 7.61 -11.13 -1.22
N GLY A 273 7.38 -12.41 -1.47
CA GLY A 273 8.45 -13.41 -1.63
C GLY A 273 9.23 -13.20 -2.92
N ALA A 274 10.50 -13.61 -2.91
CA ALA A 274 11.39 -13.58 -4.07
C ALA A 274 11.11 -14.70 -5.09
N ALA A 275 10.19 -15.62 -4.78
CA ALA A 275 9.78 -16.71 -5.66
C ALA A 275 8.28 -16.63 -5.95
N GLU A 276 7.89 -17.18 -7.08
CA GLU A 276 6.49 -17.45 -7.38
C GLU A 276 5.92 -18.51 -6.43
N THR A 277 4.62 -18.42 -6.17
CA THR A 277 3.92 -19.31 -5.23
C THR A 277 2.64 -19.83 -5.85
N GLU A 278 2.40 -21.13 -5.76
CA GLU A 278 1.09 -21.70 -6.10
C GLU A 278 0.04 -21.25 -5.09
N TRP A 279 -1.11 -20.81 -5.61
CA TRP A 279 -2.19 -20.27 -4.80
C TRP A 279 -3.53 -20.85 -5.23
N LYS A 280 -4.22 -21.50 -4.31
CA LYS A 280 -5.57 -21.98 -4.51
C LYS A 280 -6.56 -20.87 -4.18
N LEU A 281 -7.37 -20.48 -5.17
CA LEU A 281 -8.39 -19.45 -4.98
C LEU A 281 -9.51 -19.95 -4.07
N PRO A 282 -10.12 -19.09 -3.24
CA PRO A 282 -11.24 -19.48 -2.38
C PRO A 282 -12.41 -20.06 -3.18
N LEU A 283 -13.04 -21.12 -2.66
CA LEU A 283 -14.21 -21.73 -3.23
C LEU A 283 -15.48 -20.99 -2.74
N LEU A 284 -16.09 -20.16 -3.59
CA LEU A 284 -17.29 -19.39 -3.24
C LEU A 284 -18.59 -20.00 -3.71
N GLY A 285 -18.54 -20.94 -4.69
CA GLY A 285 -19.71 -21.61 -5.21
C GLY A 285 -19.43 -22.32 -6.53
N ARG A 286 -20.28 -23.33 -6.84
CA ARG A 286 -20.15 -24.12 -8.06
C ARG A 286 -20.42 -23.27 -9.30
N GLY A 287 -19.54 -23.34 -10.29
CA GLY A 287 -19.67 -22.58 -11.55
C GLY A 287 -19.24 -21.12 -11.50
N MET A 288 -18.94 -20.56 -10.31
CA MET A 288 -18.42 -19.20 -10.20
C MET A 288 -16.99 -19.12 -10.74
N LYS A 289 -16.65 -17.96 -11.34
CA LYS A 289 -15.31 -17.70 -11.90
C LYS A 289 -14.78 -16.36 -11.43
N TRP A 290 -13.55 -16.37 -10.96
CA TRP A 290 -12.77 -15.17 -10.65
C TRP A 290 -12.32 -14.50 -11.95
N ASN A 291 -12.60 -13.21 -12.08
CA ASN A 291 -12.10 -12.38 -13.17
C ASN A 291 -10.90 -11.58 -12.67
N LEU A 292 -9.75 -11.72 -13.33
CA LEU A 292 -8.57 -10.92 -13.04
C LEU A 292 -8.84 -9.45 -13.39
N LEU A 293 -8.59 -8.55 -12.45
CA LEU A 293 -8.72 -7.10 -12.61
C LEU A 293 -7.37 -6.39 -12.66
N LEU A 294 -6.39 -6.91 -11.92
CA LEU A 294 -5.06 -6.34 -11.79
C LEU A 294 -4.02 -7.45 -11.63
N ASP A 295 -2.91 -7.28 -12.32
CA ASP A 295 -1.65 -7.99 -12.09
C ASP A 295 -0.51 -6.95 -12.14
N THR A 296 0.18 -6.74 -11.02
CA THR A 296 1.29 -5.78 -10.95
C THR A 296 2.59 -6.32 -11.55
N SER A 297 2.68 -7.62 -11.77
CA SER A 297 3.83 -8.26 -12.43
C SER A 297 3.76 -8.21 -13.96
N GLU A 298 2.57 -7.95 -14.50
CA GLU A 298 2.27 -7.96 -15.94
C GLU A 298 2.51 -9.30 -16.66
N LYS A 299 2.65 -10.40 -15.88
CA LYS A 299 2.87 -11.75 -16.41
C LYS A 299 1.60 -12.47 -16.84
N PHE A 300 0.43 -12.03 -16.36
CA PHE A 300 -0.85 -12.60 -16.75
C PHE A 300 -1.48 -11.85 -17.92
N VAL A 301 -2.01 -12.60 -18.87
CA VAL A 301 -2.82 -12.01 -19.95
C VAL A 301 -4.11 -11.43 -19.35
N SER A 302 -4.41 -10.18 -19.66
CA SER A 302 -5.62 -9.48 -19.22
C SER A 302 -6.88 -10.32 -19.52
N ARG A 303 -7.87 -10.33 -18.57
CA ARG A 303 -9.16 -11.03 -18.64
C ARG A 303 -9.13 -12.54 -18.46
N LYS A 304 -8.13 -13.11 -17.79
CA LYS A 304 -8.15 -14.51 -17.43
C LYS A 304 -9.28 -14.79 -16.43
N LYS A 305 -10.20 -15.69 -16.78
CA LYS A 305 -11.24 -16.20 -15.89
C LYS A 305 -10.80 -17.53 -15.30
N ILE A 306 -10.79 -17.62 -13.97
CA ILE A 306 -10.34 -18.79 -13.23
C ILE A 306 -11.50 -19.35 -12.43
N ALA A 307 -11.70 -20.67 -12.45
CA ALA A 307 -12.74 -21.29 -11.66
C ALA A 307 -12.56 -20.98 -10.17
N SER A 308 -13.67 -20.76 -9.45
CA SER A 308 -13.66 -20.70 -7.98
C SER A 308 -13.11 -22.03 -7.44
N GLY A 309 -12.12 -21.98 -6.53
CA GLY A 309 -11.37 -23.15 -6.07
C GLY A 309 -10.23 -23.61 -7.00
N GLY A 310 -10.01 -22.96 -8.14
CA GLY A 310 -8.89 -23.24 -9.04
C GLY A 310 -7.53 -22.77 -8.48
N THR A 311 -6.44 -23.28 -9.03
CA THR A 311 -5.08 -22.92 -8.65
C THR A 311 -4.44 -22.00 -9.69
N ILE A 312 -3.63 -21.05 -9.22
CA ILE A 312 -2.83 -20.14 -10.04
C ILE A 312 -1.40 -20.07 -9.49
N THR A 313 -0.48 -19.64 -10.33
CA THR A 313 0.85 -19.22 -9.89
C THR A 313 0.85 -17.72 -9.65
N VAL A 314 1.16 -17.28 -8.43
CA VAL A 314 1.28 -15.87 -8.05
C VAL A 314 2.74 -15.47 -8.19
N PRO A 315 3.08 -14.51 -9.06
CA PRO A 315 4.48 -14.11 -9.27
C PRO A 315 5.12 -13.51 -8.02
N ALA A 316 6.45 -13.55 -7.96
CA ALA A 316 7.23 -12.85 -6.95
C ALA A 316 6.94 -11.35 -6.96
N TRP A 317 6.99 -10.71 -5.78
CA TRP A 317 6.79 -9.27 -5.56
C TRP A 317 5.57 -8.68 -6.27
N SER A 318 4.43 -9.39 -6.22
CA SER A 318 3.24 -8.99 -6.96
C SER A 318 1.98 -8.88 -6.13
N VAL A 319 1.06 -8.06 -6.62
CA VAL A 319 -0.34 -7.98 -6.19
C VAL A 319 -1.22 -8.44 -7.34
N LEU A 320 -2.09 -9.40 -7.06
CA LEU A 320 -3.16 -9.81 -7.96
C LEU A 320 -4.51 -9.41 -7.37
N LEU A 321 -5.40 -8.88 -8.20
CA LEU A 321 -6.76 -8.56 -7.78
C LEU A 321 -7.78 -9.23 -8.69
N PHE A 322 -8.76 -9.87 -8.07
CA PHE A 322 -9.84 -10.56 -8.77
C PHE A 322 -11.20 -10.08 -8.29
N GLU A 323 -12.23 -10.23 -9.12
CA GLU A 323 -13.62 -10.04 -8.73
C GLU A 323 -14.52 -11.21 -9.16
N ILE A 324 -15.56 -11.45 -8.35
CA ILE A 324 -16.78 -12.15 -8.75
C ILE A 324 -17.96 -11.22 -8.48
N LYS A 325 -18.84 -11.07 -9.47
CA LYS A 325 -20.15 -10.44 -9.30
C LYS A 325 -21.20 -11.53 -9.16
N LYS A 326 -22.04 -11.42 -8.15
CA LYS A 326 -23.26 -12.20 -8.00
C LYS A 326 -24.33 -11.74 -8.98
#